data_0aa575f9efab233ffde6365e2df2b11c
#
_entry.id   0aa575f9efab233ffde6365e2df2b11c
#
_cell.length_a   1.000
_cell.length_b   1.000
_cell.length_c   1.000
_cell.angle_alpha   90.00
_cell.angle_beta   90.00
_cell.angle_gamma   90.00
#
_symmetry.space_group_name_H-M   'P 1'
#
loop_
_entity.id
_entity.type
_entity.pdbx_description
1 polymer ?
#
loop_
_entity_poly.entity_id
_entity_poly.type
_entity_poly.pdbx_seq_one_letter_code
_entity_poly.pdbx_strand_id
1 'polypeptide(L)'
;MHPLLSSEGGPLFSTVGAYLLSPEGGLLAIFLSSLIAATLFPLPSEVVLFGYTQLHPEHTAIAIAIATVGNTLGGMSTYAMGRWIPAHSVQRLTPRALAWLYRWGASATALAFLPLIGDALCLAAGWLRLNAWSVLWWMSAGRLARYLSVAGAGLLS
;
A
#
# COMPACT_ATOMS: atom_id res chain seq x y z
N MET A 1 -33.76 -32.30 9.76
CA MET A 1 -32.79 -33.25 10.30
C MET A 1 -31.57 -33.30 9.36
N HIS A 2 -30.72 -32.29 9.41
CA HIS A 2 -29.38 -32.31 8.81
C HIS A 2 -28.44 -31.43 9.64
N PRO A 3 -27.60 -32.01 10.47
CA PRO A 3 -26.55 -31.31 11.19
C PRO A 3 -25.23 -31.51 10.45
N LEU A 4 -25.03 -30.86 9.30
CA LEU A 4 -23.77 -30.98 8.56
C LEU A 4 -23.25 -29.64 8.02
N LEU A 5 -23.48 -28.54 8.73
CA LEU A 5 -22.77 -27.27 8.44
C LEU A 5 -22.12 -26.72 9.71
N SER A 6 -21.46 -27.57 10.46
CA SER A 6 -20.62 -27.18 11.57
C SER A 6 -19.16 -27.52 11.23
N SER A 7 -18.32 -26.50 11.27
CA SER A 7 -16.84 -26.56 11.37
C SER A 7 -16.03 -26.92 10.13
N GLU A 8 -16.08 -26.15 9.07
CA GLU A 8 -15.03 -26.12 8.07
C GLU A 8 -14.00 -25.00 8.30
N GLY A 9 -13.81 -24.57 9.52
CA GLY A 9 -12.69 -23.76 9.94
C GLY A 9 -11.89 -24.51 10.98
N GLY A 10 -10.89 -25.31 10.57
CA GLY A 10 -10.03 -26.04 11.50
C GLY A 10 -9.41 -25.09 12.55
N PRO A 11 -8.85 -25.62 13.65
CA PRO A 11 -8.30 -24.81 14.76
C PRO A 11 -7.27 -23.77 14.31
N LEU A 12 -6.65 -23.97 13.16
CA LEU A 12 -5.73 -23.00 12.54
C LEU A 12 -6.47 -21.73 12.06
N PHE A 13 -7.65 -21.86 11.44
CA PHE A 13 -8.40 -20.69 10.98
C PHE A 13 -8.94 -19.84 12.13
N SER A 14 -9.41 -20.47 13.20
CA SER A 14 -9.87 -19.77 14.39
C SER A 14 -8.70 -19.08 15.13
N THR A 15 -7.55 -19.72 15.22
CA THR A 15 -6.35 -19.17 15.86
C THR A 15 -5.77 -18.02 15.04
N VAL A 16 -5.65 -18.17 13.73
CA VAL A 16 -5.18 -17.10 12.84
C VAL A 16 -6.16 -15.92 12.84
N GLY A 17 -7.46 -16.19 12.79
CA GLY A 17 -8.48 -15.15 12.88
C GLY A 17 -8.41 -14.37 14.20
N ALA A 18 -8.29 -15.06 15.32
CA ALA A 18 -8.14 -14.45 16.64
C ALA A 18 -6.85 -13.62 16.75
N TYR A 19 -5.74 -14.11 16.18
CA TYR A 19 -4.47 -13.37 16.14
C TYR A 19 -4.57 -12.11 15.29
N LEU A 20 -5.19 -12.19 14.10
CA LEU A 20 -5.38 -11.03 13.21
C LEU A 20 -6.32 -9.96 13.81
N LEU A 21 -7.23 -10.37 14.69
CA LEU A 21 -8.11 -9.45 15.42
C LEU A 21 -7.46 -8.84 16.66
N SER A 22 -6.32 -9.37 17.10
CA SER A 22 -5.55 -8.78 18.20
C SER A 22 -4.86 -7.49 17.73
N PRO A 23 -4.56 -6.53 18.63
CA PRO A 23 -3.87 -5.28 18.26
C PRO A 23 -2.55 -5.53 17.53
N GLU A 24 -1.75 -6.47 18.02
CA GLU A 24 -0.42 -6.79 17.45
C GLU A 24 -0.53 -7.54 16.11
N GLY A 25 -1.41 -8.54 16.03
CA GLY A 25 -1.65 -9.30 14.80
C GLY A 25 -2.30 -8.46 13.71
N GLY A 26 -3.19 -7.55 14.08
CA GLY A 26 -3.83 -6.60 13.17
C GLY A 26 -2.81 -5.63 12.55
N LEU A 27 -1.85 -5.13 13.32
CA LEU A 27 -0.77 -4.28 12.82
C LEU A 27 0.13 -5.03 11.83
N LEU A 28 0.46 -6.29 12.12
CA LEU A 28 1.22 -7.13 11.19
C LEU A 28 0.44 -7.38 9.90
N ALA A 29 -0.86 -7.65 10.00
CA ALA A 29 -1.72 -7.81 8.83
C ALA A 29 -1.78 -6.55 7.97
N ILE A 30 -1.86 -5.37 8.57
CA ILE A 30 -1.79 -4.08 7.88
C ILE A 30 -0.45 -3.93 7.16
N PHE A 31 0.65 -4.21 7.84
CA PHE A 31 1.99 -4.10 7.23
C PHE A 31 2.13 -5.02 6.01
N LEU A 32 1.81 -6.31 6.17
CA LEU A 32 1.93 -7.30 5.10
C LEU A 32 0.97 -7.00 3.94
N SER A 33 -0.28 -6.66 4.23
CA SER A 33 -1.24 -6.29 3.18
C SER A 33 -0.81 -5.03 2.42
N SER A 34 -0.29 -4.03 3.12
CA SER A 34 0.21 -2.80 2.51
C SER A 34 1.47 -3.04 1.66
N LEU A 35 2.34 -3.93 2.11
CA LEU A 35 3.53 -4.34 1.36
C LEU A 35 3.14 -5.09 0.07
N ILE A 36 2.25 -6.06 0.18
CA ILE A 36 1.79 -6.88 -0.95
C ILE A 36 0.97 -6.04 -1.94
N ALA A 37 0.08 -5.18 -1.43
CA ALA A 37 -0.71 -4.27 -2.25
C ALA A 37 0.16 -3.35 -3.11
N ALA A 38 1.33 -2.97 -2.61
CA ALA A 38 2.25 -2.12 -3.33
C ALA A 38 3.15 -2.86 -4.33
N THR A 39 3.18 -4.20 -4.33
CA THR A 39 4.10 -4.97 -5.18
C THR A 39 3.42 -5.68 -6.34
N LEU A 40 2.22 -6.23 -6.19
CA LEU A 40 1.66 -7.17 -7.18
C LEU A 40 0.15 -7.06 -7.41
N PHE A 41 -0.63 -6.55 -6.46
CA PHE A 41 -2.09 -6.50 -6.57
C PHE A 41 -2.64 -5.25 -5.88
N PRO A 42 -3.62 -4.57 -6.47
CA PRO A 42 -4.36 -3.52 -5.79
C PRO A 42 -5.29 -4.15 -4.74
N LEU A 43 -4.69 -4.81 -3.74
CA LEU A 43 -5.45 -5.21 -2.57
C LEU A 43 -5.85 -3.93 -1.84
N PRO A 44 -7.11 -3.83 -1.40
CA PRO A 44 -7.58 -2.67 -0.67
C PRO A 44 -7.01 -2.66 0.74
N SER A 45 -5.71 -2.34 0.86
CA SER A 45 -5.07 -2.12 2.18
C SER A 45 -5.83 -1.09 3.02
N GLU A 46 -6.61 -0.24 2.36
CA GLU A 46 -7.54 0.71 2.97
C GLU A 46 -8.67 0.04 3.71
N VAL A 47 -9.23 -1.05 3.15
CA VAL A 47 -10.31 -1.80 3.81
C VAL A 47 -9.76 -2.45 5.08
N VAL A 48 -8.55 -3.02 5.02
CA VAL A 48 -7.90 -3.60 6.19
C VAL A 48 -7.60 -2.54 7.23
N LEU A 49 -7.05 -1.40 6.81
CA LEU A 49 -6.78 -0.27 7.70
C LEU A 49 -8.07 0.27 8.32
N PHE A 50 -9.10 0.51 7.49
CA PHE A 50 -10.40 1.02 7.96
C PHE A 50 -11.03 0.06 8.97
N GLY A 51 -11.09 -1.24 8.67
CA GLY A 51 -11.61 -2.25 9.59
C GLY A 51 -10.84 -2.29 10.91
N TYR A 52 -9.50 -2.21 10.85
CA TYR A 52 -8.68 -2.19 12.05
C TYR A 52 -8.91 -0.95 12.91
N THR A 53 -9.00 0.24 12.31
CA THR A 53 -9.22 1.50 13.04
C THR A 53 -10.60 1.57 13.67
N GLN A 54 -11.60 0.89 13.11
CA GLN A 54 -12.93 0.76 13.73
C GLN A 54 -12.91 -0.15 14.96
N LEU A 55 -12.07 -1.18 14.97
CA LEU A 55 -11.93 -2.12 16.09
C LEU A 55 -11.01 -1.57 17.18
N HIS A 56 -9.98 -0.81 16.81
CA HIS A 56 -8.94 -0.31 17.70
C HIS A 56 -8.66 1.18 17.45
N PRO A 57 -9.59 2.10 17.78
CA PRO A 57 -9.43 3.52 17.51
C PRO A 57 -8.22 4.14 18.21
N GLU A 58 -7.83 3.59 19.36
CA GLU A 58 -6.65 4.01 20.13
C GLU A 58 -5.32 3.76 19.40
N HIS A 59 -5.28 2.81 18.46
CA HIS A 59 -4.09 2.46 17.69
C HIS A 59 -4.07 3.05 16.28
N THR A 60 -5.01 3.93 15.93
CA THR A 60 -5.15 4.49 14.57
C THR A 60 -3.86 5.15 14.07
N ALA A 61 -3.19 5.94 14.90
CA ALA A 61 -1.94 6.62 14.50
C ALA A 61 -0.81 5.62 14.16
N ILE A 62 -0.68 4.57 14.97
CA ILE A 62 0.32 3.51 14.75
C ILE A 62 -0.04 2.71 13.48
N ALA A 63 -1.31 2.40 13.28
CA ALA A 63 -1.78 1.68 12.10
C ALA A 63 -1.49 2.45 10.80
N ILE A 64 -1.73 3.77 10.78
CA ILE A 64 -1.40 4.65 9.66
C ILE A 64 0.10 4.68 9.39
N ALA A 65 0.92 4.79 10.44
CA ALA A 65 2.37 4.80 10.30
C ALA A 65 2.88 3.48 9.70
N ILE A 66 2.41 2.34 10.20
CA ILE A 66 2.79 0.99 9.73
C ILE A 66 2.31 0.78 8.29
N ALA A 67 1.08 1.16 7.95
CA ALA A 67 0.56 1.07 6.59
C ALA A 67 1.38 1.93 5.61
N THR A 68 1.74 3.15 6.01
CA THR A 68 2.57 4.05 5.21
C THR A 68 3.95 3.46 4.97
N VAL A 69 4.60 2.92 6.00
CA VAL A 69 5.92 2.29 5.89
C VAL A 69 5.86 1.06 4.99
N GLY A 70 4.92 0.13 5.24
CA GLY A 70 4.76 -1.08 4.44
C GLY A 70 4.52 -0.78 2.96
N ASN A 71 3.59 0.12 2.69
CA ASN A 71 3.27 0.52 1.32
C ASN A 71 4.42 1.30 0.65
N THR A 72 5.18 2.11 1.41
CA THR A 72 6.35 2.82 0.88
C THR A 72 7.47 1.84 0.53
N LEU A 73 7.74 0.84 1.38
CA LEU A 73 8.70 -0.21 1.08
C LEU A 73 8.32 -1.00 -0.18
N GLY A 74 7.03 -1.34 -0.34
CA GLY A 74 6.53 -1.96 -1.57
C GLY A 74 6.76 -1.10 -2.80
N GLY A 75 6.45 0.19 -2.74
CA GLY A 75 6.70 1.12 -3.84
C GLY A 75 8.19 1.35 -4.13
N MET A 76 9.05 1.33 -3.10
CA MET A 76 10.51 1.36 -3.30
C MET A 76 11.04 0.07 -3.95
N SER A 77 10.42 -1.06 -3.69
CA SER A 77 10.71 -2.31 -4.41
C SER A 77 10.34 -2.19 -5.88
N THR A 78 9.18 -1.62 -6.20
CA THR A 78 8.77 -1.32 -7.59
C THR A 78 9.71 -0.32 -8.26
N TYR A 79 10.13 0.72 -7.54
CA TYR A 79 11.18 1.64 -8.01
C TYR A 79 12.49 0.91 -8.33
N ALA A 80 12.95 0.03 -7.44
CA ALA A 80 14.17 -0.75 -7.66
C ALA A 80 14.03 -1.66 -8.89
N MET A 81 12.89 -2.33 -9.05
CA MET A 81 12.60 -3.14 -10.25
C MET A 81 12.63 -2.29 -11.53
N GLY A 82 12.12 -1.06 -11.50
CA GLY A 82 12.14 -0.14 -12.63
C GLY A 82 13.56 0.13 -13.17
N ARG A 83 14.57 0.08 -12.32
CA ARG A 83 15.98 0.28 -12.73
C ARG A 83 16.52 -0.84 -13.62
N TRP A 84 15.91 -2.02 -13.58
CA TRP A 84 16.35 -3.22 -14.30
C TRP A 84 15.52 -3.51 -15.56
N ILE A 85 14.40 -2.81 -15.74
CA ILE A 85 13.49 -3.05 -16.87
C ILE A 85 14.02 -2.38 -18.14
N PRO A 86 13.97 -3.07 -19.31
CA PRO A 86 14.35 -2.50 -20.59
C PRO A 86 13.49 -1.28 -20.96
N ALA A 87 14.11 -0.27 -21.59
CA ALA A 87 13.47 1.00 -21.95
C ALA A 87 12.17 0.86 -22.74
N HIS A 88 12.15 -0.04 -23.72
CA HIS A 88 10.97 -0.24 -24.57
C HIS A 88 9.74 -0.75 -23.82
N SER A 89 9.96 -1.52 -22.74
CA SER A 89 8.86 -2.03 -21.90
C SER A 89 8.24 -0.93 -21.05
N VAL A 90 9.05 -0.09 -20.43
CA VAL A 90 8.57 1.02 -19.58
C VAL A 90 7.82 2.06 -20.42
N GLN A 91 8.35 2.43 -21.58
CA GLN A 91 7.69 3.40 -22.45
C GLN A 91 6.32 2.93 -22.95
N ARG A 92 6.14 1.63 -23.19
CA ARG A 92 4.85 1.06 -23.59
C ARG A 92 3.85 0.95 -22.45
N LEU A 93 4.33 0.56 -21.26
CA LEU A 93 3.46 0.30 -20.11
C LEU A 93 3.03 1.58 -19.38
N THR A 94 3.84 2.62 -19.37
CA THR A 94 3.64 3.79 -18.52
C THR A 94 3.81 5.15 -19.22
N PRO A 95 3.20 5.40 -20.39
CA PRO A 95 3.45 6.66 -21.12
C PRO A 95 2.99 7.90 -20.36
N ARG A 96 1.88 7.83 -19.62
CA ARG A 96 1.37 8.94 -18.80
C ARG A 96 2.25 9.22 -17.59
N ALA A 97 2.71 8.17 -16.93
CA ALA A 97 3.62 8.28 -15.77
C ALA A 97 4.94 8.93 -16.19
N LEU A 98 5.49 8.55 -17.33
CA LEU A 98 6.69 9.17 -17.89
C LEU A 98 6.48 10.65 -18.19
N ALA A 99 5.37 11.03 -18.83
CA ALA A 99 5.07 12.43 -19.13
C ALA A 99 5.00 13.29 -17.86
N TRP A 100 4.41 12.77 -16.78
CA TRP A 100 4.34 13.47 -15.50
C TRP A 100 5.70 13.59 -14.82
N LEU A 101 6.52 12.53 -14.86
CA LEU A 101 7.88 12.57 -14.31
C LEU A 101 8.82 13.48 -15.10
N TYR A 102 8.68 13.57 -16.41
CA TYR A 102 9.43 14.54 -17.21
C TYR A 102 9.04 15.98 -16.90
N ARG A 103 7.76 16.21 -16.57
CA ARG A 103 7.26 17.54 -16.26
C ARG A 103 7.55 17.99 -14.83
N TRP A 104 7.40 17.08 -13.87
CA TRP A 104 7.37 17.39 -12.43
C TRP A 104 8.51 16.70 -11.66
N GLY A 105 9.32 15.86 -12.29
CA GLY A 105 10.39 15.14 -11.64
C GLY A 105 9.91 14.21 -10.53
N ALA A 106 10.71 14.08 -9.47
CA ALA A 106 10.39 13.21 -8.34
C ALA A 106 9.09 13.60 -7.60
N SER A 107 8.65 14.88 -7.67
CA SER A 107 7.42 15.31 -7.02
C SER A 107 6.16 14.66 -7.61
N ALA A 108 6.21 14.21 -8.87
CA ALA A 108 5.12 13.42 -9.46
C ALA A 108 4.83 12.13 -8.67
N THR A 109 5.83 11.59 -7.97
CA THR A 109 5.64 10.38 -7.12
C THR A 109 4.77 10.65 -5.88
N ALA A 110 4.47 11.90 -5.54
CA ALA A 110 3.45 12.21 -4.55
C ALA A 110 2.08 11.69 -4.97
N LEU A 111 1.80 11.62 -6.29
CA LEU A 111 0.60 11.02 -6.84
C LEU A 111 0.58 9.48 -6.77
N ALA A 112 1.61 8.87 -6.16
CA ALA A 112 1.66 7.43 -5.89
C ALA A 112 0.53 6.95 -4.95
N PHE A 113 -0.26 7.86 -4.40
CA PHE A 113 -1.48 7.51 -3.69
C PHE A 113 -2.60 7.01 -4.61
N LEU A 114 -2.55 7.30 -5.91
CA LEU A 114 -3.55 6.81 -6.88
C LEU A 114 -3.28 5.34 -7.21
N PRO A 115 -4.30 4.46 -7.13
CA PRO A 115 -4.14 3.06 -7.51
C PRO A 115 -3.76 2.96 -9.00
N LEU A 116 -2.97 1.98 -9.37
CA LEU A 116 -2.45 1.73 -10.73
C LEU A 116 -1.45 2.78 -11.24
N ILE A 117 -1.77 4.07 -11.14
CA ILE A 117 -0.88 5.16 -11.57
C ILE A 117 0.31 5.28 -10.63
N GLY A 118 0.10 5.03 -9.33
CA GLY A 118 1.15 5.09 -8.32
C GLY A 118 2.29 4.12 -8.60
N ASP A 119 1.97 2.87 -8.88
CA ASP A 119 2.99 1.85 -9.16
C ASP A 119 3.68 2.11 -10.49
N ALA A 120 2.95 2.59 -11.50
CA ALA A 120 3.51 3.01 -12.78
C ALA A 120 4.49 4.19 -12.59
N LEU A 121 4.18 5.15 -11.71
CA LEU A 121 5.07 6.26 -11.36
C LEU A 121 6.34 5.77 -10.65
N CYS A 122 6.21 4.83 -9.71
CA CYS A 122 7.36 4.25 -9.02
C CYS A 122 8.28 3.49 -9.98
N LEU A 123 7.70 2.68 -10.87
CA LEU A 123 8.42 1.94 -11.90
C LEU A 123 9.16 2.88 -12.86
N ALA A 124 8.46 3.88 -13.37
CA ALA A 124 9.03 4.86 -14.30
C ALA A 124 10.08 5.76 -13.63
N ALA A 125 9.89 6.16 -12.37
CA ALA A 125 10.87 6.90 -11.59
C ALA A 125 12.15 6.09 -11.37
N GLY A 126 12.03 4.79 -11.14
CA GLY A 126 13.15 3.86 -11.06
C GLY A 126 13.91 3.77 -12.39
N TRP A 127 13.19 3.62 -13.49
CA TRP A 127 13.78 3.58 -14.84
C TRP A 127 14.50 4.88 -15.19
N LEU A 128 13.94 6.04 -14.88
CA LEU A 128 14.58 7.35 -15.05
C LEU A 128 15.74 7.57 -14.07
N ARG A 129 15.98 6.64 -13.15
CA ARG A 129 17.02 6.74 -12.11
C ARG A 129 16.94 8.03 -11.30
N LEU A 130 15.73 8.51 -11.02
CA LEU A 130 15.54 9.67 -10.17
C LEU A 130 16.13 9.41 -8.78
N ASN A 131 16.45 10.48 -8.05
CA ASN A 131 17.03 10.36 -6.73
C ASN A 131 16.09 9.57 -5.79
N ALA A 132 16.56 8.43 -5.28
CA ALA A 132 15.78 7.53 -4.45
C ALA A 132 15.24 8.20 -3.18
N TRP A 133 15.99 9.10 -2.56
CA TRP A 133 15.57 9.86 -1.39
C TRP A 133 14.41 10.81 -1.71
N SER A 134 14.49 11.53 -2.83
CA SER A 134 13.40 12.40 -3.26
C SER A 134 12.14 11.61 -3.58
N VAL A 135 12.27 10.49 -4.28
CA VAL A 135 11.14 9.59 -4.59
C VAL A 135 10.52 9.05 -3.30
N LEU A 136 11.34 8.60 -2.34
CA LEU A 136 10.89 8.09 -1.05
C LEU A 136 10.08 9.13 -0.27
N TRP A 137 10.59 10.35 -0.17
CA TRP A 137 9.91 11.42 0.55
C TRP A 137 8.57 11.81 -0.07
N TRP A 138 8.54 12.06 -1.38
CA TRP A 138 7.31 12.45 -2.06
C TRP A 138 6.27 11.34 -2.07
N MET A 139 6.72 10.11 -2.27
CA MET A 139 5.84 8.94 -2.23
C MET A 139 5.26 8.72 -0.83
N SER A 140 6.08 8.80 0.21
CA SER A 140 5.63 8.66 1.60
C SER A 140 4.63 9.74 1.98
N ALA A 141 4.88 10.99 1.59
CA ALA A 141 3.99 12.11 1.84
C ALA A 141 2.61 11.89 1.16
N GLY A 142 2.60 11.48 -0.10
CA GLY A 142 1.35 11.19 -0.82
C GLY A 142 0.54 10.06 -0.18
N ARG A 143 1.21 8.98 0.21
CA ARG A 143 0.56 7.83 0.86
C ARG A 143 0.05 8.15 2.26
N LEU A 144 0.83 8.90 3.02
CA LEU A 144 0.41 9.36 4.35
C LEU A 144 -0.85 10.24 4.25
N ALA A 145 -0.88 11.19 3.32
CA ALA A 145 -2.04 12.04 3.08
C ALA A 145 -3.30 11.22 2.75
N ARG A 146 -3.16 10.17 1.94
CA ARG A 146 -4.25 9.24 1.62
C ARG A 146 -4.76 8.52 2.86
N TYR A 147 -3.88 7.92 3.65
CA TYR A 147 -4.30 7.19 4.85
C TYR A 147 -4.92 8.10 5.91
N LEU A 148 -4.42 9.33 6.05
CA LEU A 148 -5.03 10.34 6.90
C LEU A 148 -6.44 10.71 6.42
N SER A 149 -6.65 10.81 5.12
CA SER A 149 -7.97 11.08 4.55
C SER A 149 -8.95 9.94 4.81
N VAL A 150 -8.51 8.69 4.68
CA VAL A 150 -9.33 7.50 4.96
C VAL A 150 -9.68 7.42 6.44
N ALA A 151 -8.70 7.61 7.32
CA ALA A 151 -8.93 7.59 8.77
C ALA A 151 -9.83 8.76 9.22
N GLY A 152 -9.63 9.96 8.66
CA GLY A 152 -10.47 11.11 8.94
C GLY A 152 -11.93 10.92 8.49
N ALA A 153 -12.17 10.30 7.34
CA ALA A 153 -13.50 9.94 6.89
C ALA A 153 -14.18 8.92 7.83
N GLY A 154 -13.41 7.97 8.36
CA GLY A 154 -13.91 6.99 9.33
C GLY A 154 -14.27 7.58 10.70
N LEU A 155 -13.67 8.70 11.09
CA LEU A 155 -13.98 9.39 12.34
C LEU A 155 -15.20 10.31 12.24
N LEU A 156 -15.59 10.67 11.01
CA LEU A 156 -16.73 11.56 10.74
C LEU A 156 -18.03 10.80 10.39
N SER A 157 -17.96 9.49 10.20
CA SER A 157 -19.10 8.60 9.93
C SER A 157 -19.57 7.87 11.16
#